data_60fa7459ea95f9eac07e554ad567ece1
#
_entry.id   60fa7459ea95f9eac07e554ad567ece1
#
_cell.length_a   1.000
_cell.length_b   1.000
_cell.length_c   1.000
_cell.angle_alpha   90.00
_cell.angle_beta   90.00
_cell.angle_gamma   90.00
#
_symmetry.space_group_name_H-M   'P 1'
#
loop_
_entity.id
_entity.type
_entity.pdbx_description
1 polymer ?
#
loop_
_entity_poly.entity_id
_entity_poly.type
_entity_poly.pdbx_seq_one_letter_code
_entity_poly.pdbx_strand_id
1 'polypeptide(L)'
;MSYCCEECFSNEAIKKFIQENSSIVGECEYCGSHNVSLISPRTLGEYICSCLEKAYEYIDEGTGAMYDSEDEMYLGPDGKEATVYSVREILMEEEVFADITDSDALLDELFLGLLSYEEQKDGAYNPFYDIDIECFVVKDDLYGLEATQIYYNWELFKHTIKHYNRFFDVDGLEIRNKCLEKINTYLHDFITDIDIGTIFYRAREQDDSIKDITGIDPYKEMGPAPYNKAKTNRMSPAGISYLYVAGDKDTAFAECRLNGKRAVVAEFKLKDSLQIIDFSRSSFYWAGSIFEDDYNHDGRWISSFLESFVNEITMPVDDKVEDHSYDYVATQVIAEYLRSKHYDGICFKSSVSEGKSYVFFCGPDTEHIHDAYPYPFGDPYLSDMLPILQSFTKCFDLSCIEVIDVLNDGKAGNVIEKRML
;
A
#
# COMPACT_ATOMS: atom_id res chain seq x y z
N MET A 1 33.20 4.01 34.66
CA MET A 1 32.51 3.48 33.44
C MET A 1 31.06 3.72 33.69
N SER A 2 30.45 4.52 32.83
CA SER A 2 29.03 4.79 32.84
C SER A 2 28.25 3.58 32.27
N TYR A 3 27.02 3.40 32.73
CA TYR A 3 26.12 2.32 32.29
C TYR A 3 24.75 2.87 31.99
N CYS A 4 24.16 2.50 30.87
CA CYS A 4 22.77 2.75 30.52
C CYS A 4 21.90 1.49 30.69
N CYS A 5 20.60 1.66 30.71
CA CYS A 5 19.65 0.57 30.94
C CYS A 5 18.52 0.55 29.91
N GLU A 6 17.71 -0.51 29.93
CA GLU A 6 16.54 -0.68 29.05
C GLU A 6 15.52 0.46 29.17
N GLU A 7 15.37 1.07 30.35
CA GLU A 7 14.42 2.18 30.59
C GLU A 7 14.83 3.50 29.92
N CYS A 8 16.10 3.60 29.46
CA CYS A 8 16.56 4.76 28.69
C CYS A 8 15.98 4.81 27.27
N PHE A 9 15.38 3.73 26.80
CA PHE A 9 14.98 3.56 25.41
C PHE A 9 13.47 3.32 25.30
N SER A 10 12.85 3.82 24.26
CA SER A 10 11.47 3.51 23.87
C SER A 10 11.39 2.28 22.95
N ASN A 11 12.44 2.02 22.16
CA ASN A 11 12.48 0.94 21.19
C ASN A 11 12.62 -0.45 21.84
N GLU A 12 11.66 -1.33 21.60
CA GLU A 12 11.58 -2.66 22.24
C GLU A 12 12.73 -3.60 21.83
N ALA A 13 13.25 -3.50 20.61
CA ALA A 13 14.38 -4.32 20.17
C ALA A 13 15.67 -3.94 20.91
N ILE A 14 15.90 -2.65 21.12
CA ILE A 14 17.02 -2.15 21.92
C ILE A 14 16.89 -2.59 23.38
N LYS A 15 15.70 -2.48 23.99
CA LYS A 15 15.44 -2.97 25.35
C LYS A 15 15.76 -4.46 25.47
N LYS A 16 15.29 -5.25 24.53
CA LYS A 16 15.56 -6.70 24.48
C LYS A 16 17.06 -6.99 24.36
N PHE A 17 17.76 -6.28 23.46
CA PHE A 17 19.21 -6.42 23.31
C PHE A 17 19.93 -6.14 24.65
N ILE A 18 19.55 -5.08 25.36
CA ILE A 18 20.13 -4.74 26.67
C ILE A 18 19.88 -5.86 27.67
N GLN A 19 18.66 -6.36 27.79
CA GLN A 19 18.29 -7.43 28.72
C GLN A 19 19.06 -8.73 28.44
N GLU A 20 19.25 -9.09 27.17
CA GLU A 20 19.96 -10.30 26.75
C GLU A 20 21.48 -10.21 26.90
N ASN A 21 22.06 -9.00 26.81
CA ASN A 21 23.50 -8.79 26.82
C ASN A 21 24.01 -8.13 28.13
N SER A 22 23.12 -7.82 29.05
CA SER A 22 23.45 -7.28 30.36
C SER A 22 23.91 -8.38 31.32
N SER A 23 24.97 -8.10 32.05
CA SER A 23 25.46 -8.97 33.15
C SER A 23 25.44 -8.28 34.52
N ILE A 24 24.99 -7.05 34.60
CA ILE A 24 24.99 -6.20 35.77
C ILE A 24 23.60 -5.67 36.01
N VAL A 25 23.16 -5.64 37.26
CA VAL A 25 21.94 -5.00 37.70
C VAL A 25 22.32 -3.89 38.70
N GLY A 26 21.74 -2.70 38.53
CA GLY A 26 22.10 -1.55 39.36
C GLY A 26 21.25 -0.32 39.10
N GLU A 27 21.85 0.84 39.35
CA GLU A 27 21.30 2.16 39.09
C GLU A 27 21.84 2.72 37.78
N CYS A 28 20.97 3.21 36.94
CA CYS A 28 21.30 3.80 35.63
C CYS A 28 21.79 5.25 35.81
N GLU A 29 22.91 5.60 35.21
CA GLU A 29 23.50 6.93 35.29
C GLU A 29 22.77 7.99 34.46
N TYR A 30 21.95 7.58 33.44
CA TYR A 30 21.31 8.49 32.52
C TYR A 30 19.83 8.76 32.82
N CYS A 31 19.08 7.79 33.34
CA CYS A 31 17.69 7.97 33.71
C CYS A 31 17.40 7.83 35.20
N GLY A 32 18.40 7.44 36.02
CA GLY A 32 18.25 7.27 37.46
C GLY A 32 17.40 6.05 37.87
N SER A 33 17.04 5.16 36.98
CA SER A 33 16.27 3.96 37.31
C SER A 33 17.12 2.99 38.16
N HIS A 34 16.47 2.37 39.16
CA HIS A 34 17.13 1.44 40.09
C HIS A 34 16.72 0.01 39.80
N ASN A 35 17.62 -0.93 40.05
CA ASN A 35 17.42 -2.37 39.91
C ASN A 35 17.05 -2.77 38.46
N VAL A 36 17.74 -2.15 37.49
CA VAL A 36 17.58 -2.35 36.04
C VAL A 36 18.78 -3.06 35.45
N SER A 37 18.61 -3.68 34.29
CA SER A 37 19.69 -4.31 33.52
C SER A 37 20.61 -3.23 32.94
N LEU A 38 21.89 -3.36 33.16
CA LEU A 38 22.89 -2.36 32.79
C LEU A 38 23.83 -2.87 31.71
N ILE A 39 24.07 -2.04 30.68
CA ILE A 39 25.02 -2.31 29.59
C ILE A 39 25.97 -1.10 29.45
N SER A 40 27.19 -1.34 28.95
CA SER A 40 28.07 -0.23 28.62
C SER A 40 27.57 0.52 27.39
N PRO A 41 27.57 1.86 27.35
CA PRO A 41 27.19 2.61 26.15
C PRO A 41 27.95 2.17 24.92
N ARG A 42 29.22 1.85 25.02
CA ARG A 42 30.03 1.37 23.90
C ARG A 42 29.48 0.09 23.26
N THR A 43 29.14 -0.92 24.07
CA THR A 43 28.61 -2.20 23.57
C THR A 43 27.27 -1.98 22.87
N LEU A 44 26.44 -1.08 23.41
CA LEU A 44 25.18 -0.71 22.80
C LEU A 44 25.39 0.11 21.52
N GLY A 45 26.36 1.02 21.51
CA GLY A 45 26.74 1.81 20.33
C GLY A 45 27.20 0.92 19.16
N GLU A 46 28.02 -0.11 19.42
CA GLU A 46 28.43 -1.10 18.41
C GLU A 46 27.21 -1.82 17.81
N TYR A 47 26.23 -2.17 18.63
CA TYR A 47 24.98 -2.75 18.15
C TYR A 47 24.17 -1.76 17.31
N ILE A 48 23.98 -0.51 17.79
CA ILE A 48 23.27 0.53 17.06
C ILE A 48 23.93 0.81 15.71
N CYS A 49 25.26 0.95 15.65
CA CYS A 49 25.98 1.11 14.37
C CYS A 49 25.68 -0.02 13.39
N SER A 50 25.72 -1.27 13.85
CA SER A 50 25.40 -2.43 13.02
C SER A 50 23.97 -2.44 12.49
N CYS A 51 23.04 -1.83 13.24
CA CYS A 51 21.65 -1.66 12.83
C CYS A 51 21.49 -0.53 11.81
N LEU A 52 22.13 0.63 12.08
CA LEU A 52 22.14 1.76 11.14
C LEU A 52 22.71 1.34 9.78
N GLU A 53 23.81 0.59 9.77
CA GLU A 53 24.43 0.07 8.54
C GLU A 53 23.54 -0.89 7.74
N LYS A 54 22.42 -1.38 8.28
CA LYS A 54 21.43 -2.15 7.49
C LYS A 54 20.64 -1.26 6.53
N ALA A 55 20.32 -0.03 6.95
CA ALA A 55 19.41 0.87 6.26
C ALA A 55 20.08 2.12 5.66
N TYR A 56 21.23 2.50 6.19
CA TYR A 56 21.92 3.72 5.83
C TYR A 56 23.34 3.43 5.37
N GLU A 57 23.87 4.27 4.51
CA GLU A 57 25.27 4.24 4.09
C GLU A 57 25.89 5.63 4.25
N TYR A 58 27.19 5.64 4.48
CA TYR A 58 27.97 6.86 4.59
C TYR A 58 28.21 7.46 3.20
N ILE A 59 28.02 8.77 3.08
CA ILE A 59 28.33 9.52 1.86
C ILE A 59 29.85 9.56 1.65
N ASP A 60 30.32 8.90 0.62
CA ASP A 60 31.70 8.90 0.17
C ASP A 60 31.81 8.97 -1.36
N GLU A 61 33.03 8.86 -1.88
CA GLU A 61 33.25 8.83 -3.34
C GLU A 61 32.55 7.64 -4.03
N GLY A 62 32.24 6.56 -3.29
CA GLY A 62 31.56 5.36 -3.79
C GLY A 62 30.07 5.61 -4.03
N THR A 63 29.45 6.48 -3.25
CA THR A 63 28.00 6.81 -3.37
C THR A 63 27.71 7.71 -4.58
N GLY A 64 28.74 8.34 -5.17
CA GLY A 64 28.57 9.27 -6.30
C GLY A 64 27.85 10.58 -5.93
N ALA A 65 27.58 10.82 -4.66
CA ALA A 65 27.05 12.09 -4.20
C ALA A 65 28.17 13.15 -4.17
N MET A 66 27.81 14.37 -4.50
CA MET A 66 28.72 15.51 -4.48
C MET A 66 28.12 16.65 -3.65
N TYR A 67 28.98 17.24 -2.79
CA TYR A 67 28.58 18.44 -2.05
C TYR A 67 28.69 19.67 -2.95
N ASP A 68 27.60 20.36 -3.14
CA ASP A 68 27.56 21.65 -3.81
C ASP A 68 27.78 22.76 -2.78
N SER A 69 28.94 23.42 -2.86
CA SER A 69 29.30 24.48 -1.92
C SER A 69 28.64 25.83 -2.21
N GLU A 70 27.98 26.00 -3.39
CA GLU A 70 27.25 27.24 -3.71
C GLU A 70 25.85 27.19 -3.10
N ASP A 71 25.20 26.04 -3.16
CA ASP A 71 23.85 25.84 -2.64
C ASP A 71 23.85 25.17 -1.24
N GLU A 72 25.03 24.83 -0.70
CA GLU A 72 25.21 24.18 0.61
C GLU A 72 24.41 22.90 0.79
N MET A 73 24.33 22.09 -0.27
CA MET A 73 23.57 20.83 -0.29
C MET A 73 24.35 19.69 -0.92
N TYR A 74 23.93 18.47 -0.67
CA TYR A 74 24.42 17.30 -1.40
C TYR A 74 23.54 17.04 -2.63
N LEU A 75 24.20 16.78 -3.76
CA LEU A 75 23.57 16.36 -5.01
C LEU A 75 23.85 14.87 -5.24
N GLY A 76 22.80 14.13 -5.56
CA GLY A 76 22.93 12.74 -5.99
C GLY A 76 23.50 12.60 -7.40
N PRO A 77 23.80 11.38 -7.85
CA PRO A 77 24.33 11.12 -9.20
C PRO A 77 23.42 11.62 -10.33
N ASP A 78 22.14 11.82 -10.07
CA ASP A 78 21.13 12.35 -10.99
C ASP A 78 21.09 13.89 -11.02
N GLY A 79 21.93 14.54 -10.22
CA GLY A 79 22.00 16.00 -10.09
C GLY A 79 20.88 16.64 -9.30
N LYS A 80 20.08 15.85 -8.56
CA LYS A 80 19.06 16.36 -7.65
C LYS A 80 19.58 16.39 -6.22
N GLU A 81 18.95 17.23 -5.40
CA GLU A 81 19.20 17.28 -3.97
C GLU A 81 19.03 15.89 -3.34
N ALA A 82 20.06 15.48 -2.57
CA ALA A 82 20.05 14.26 -1.80
C ALA A 82 19.67 14.56 -0.35
N THR A 83 18.73 13.80 0.20
CA THR A 83 18.40 13.89 1.63
C THR A 83 19.49 13.21 2.43
N VAL A 84 20.18 13.97 3.25
CA VAL A 84 21.30 13.53 4.09
C VAL A 84 20.91 13.64 5.54
N TYR A 85 21.33 12.69 6.35
CA TYR A 85 20.97 12.59 7.77
C TYR A 85 22.23 12.58 8.63
N SER A 86 22.15 13.17 9.80
CA SER A 86 23.07 12.91 10.90
C SER A 86 22.64 11.67 11.69
N VAL A 87 23.57 11.07 12.44
CA VAL A 87 23.22 9.94 13.34
C VAL A 87 22.14 10.35 14.36
N ARG A 88 22.25 11.57 14.88
CA ARG A 88 21.25 12.12 15.81
C ARG A 88 19.85 12.16 15.18
N GLU A 89 19.72 12.67 13.97
CA GLU A 89 18.43 12.76 13.27
C GLU A 89 17.83 11.37 13.03
N ILE A 90 18.64 10.40 12.59
CA ILE A 90 18.17 9.02 12.39
C ILE A 90 17.63 8.44 13.70
N LEU A 91 18.36 8.59 14.81
CA LEU A 91 17.93 8.04 16.10
C LEU A 91 16.71 8.77 16.68
N MET A 92 16.51 10.04 16.34
CA MET A 92 15.30 10.79 16.70
C MET A 92 14.09 10.37 15.85
N GLU A 93 14.27 10.18 14.55
CA GLU A 93 13.20 9.68 13.67
C GLU A 93 12.75 8.27 14.05
N GLU A 94 13.68 7.42 14.47
CA GLU A 94 13.39 6.07 14.97
C GLU A 94 12.83 6.06 16.41
N GLU A 95 12.63 7.23 17.01
CA GLU A 95 12.10 7.41 18.37
C GLU A 95 12.81 6.53 19.41
N VAL A 96 14.14 6.47 19.34
CA VAL A 96 14.95 5.50 20.09
C VAL A 96 14.91 5.75 21.60
N PHE A 97 14.91 7.01 22.05
CA PHE A 97 15.07 7.37 23.44
C PHE A 97 13.75 7.58 24.16
N ALA A 98 13.70 7.16 25.44
CA ALA A 98 12.57 7.47 26.33
C ALA A 98 12.68 8.91 26.87
N ASP A 99 11.53 9.54 27.13
CA ASP A 99 11.41 10.94 27.61
C ASP A 99 12.17 11.23 28.92
N ILE A 100 12.44 10.19 29.71
CA ILE A 100 13.11 10.29 31.00
C ILE A 100 14.65 10.30 30.93
N THR A 101 15.19 10.12 29.72
CA THR A 101 16.63 9.92 29.48
C THR A 101 17.31 11.26 29.23
N ASP A 102 18.49 11.47 29.82
CA ASP A 102 19.43 12.46 29.31
C ASP A 102 20.05 11.95 28.02
N SER A 103 19.32 12.16 26.91
CA SER A 103 19.66 11.62 25.62
C SER A 103 20.95 12.21 25.06
N ASP A 104 21.25 13.47 25.31
CA ASP A 104 22.47 14.10 24.79
C ASP A 104 23.73 13.51 25.43
N ALA A 105 23.74 13.36 26.74
CA ALA A 105 24.88 12.74 27.43
C ALA A 105 25.06 11.27 27.08
N LEU A 106 23.96 10.54 26.86
CA LEU A 106 24.01 9.14 26.45
C LEU A 106 24.50 8.99 25.01
N LEU A 107 24.00 9.83 24.08
CA LEU A 107 24.41 9.83 22.68
C LEU A 107 25.92 9.99 22.50
N ASP A 108 26.51 10.96 23.20
CA ASP A 108 27.94 11.20 23.15
C ASP A 108 28.74 9.98 23.58
N GLU A 109 28.28 9.22 24.57
CA GLU A 109 28.98 8.04 25.07
C GLU A 109 28.74 6.78 24.26
N LEU A 110 27.61 6.66 23.55
CA LEU A 110 27.31 5.51 22.69
C LEU A 110 28.33 5.34 21.57
N PHE A 111 28.76 6.44 20.96
CA PHE A 111 29.64 6.41 19.79
C PHE A 111 31.11 6.77 20.12
N LEU A 112 31.36 7.21 21.35
CA LEU A 112 32.69 7.58 21.77
C LEU A 112 33.65 6.39 21.75
N GLY A 113 34.73 6.51 20.95
CA GLY A 113 35.80 5.53 20.96
C GLY A 113 35.47 4.20 20.30
N LEU A 114 34.51 4.15 19.37
CA LEU A 114 34.21 2.96 18.58
C LEU A 114 35.39 2.50 17.71
N LEU A 115 36.28 3.43 17.29
CA LEU A 115 37.56 3.07 16.69
C LEU A 115 38.67 3.00 17.74
N SER A 116 39.50 1.98 17.66
CA SER A 116 40.74 1.92 18.44
C SER A 116 41.72 3.04 18.02
N TYR A 117 42.62 3.40 18.93
CA TYR A 117 43.67 4.39 18.64
C TYR A 117 44.56 3.97 17.47
N GLU A 118 44.80 2.65 17.24
CA GLU A 118 45.60 2.12 16.15
C GLU A 118 44.86 2.28 14.81
N GLU A 119 43.58 2.01 14.76
CA GLU A 119 42.72 2.21 13.58
C GLU A 119 42.65 3.67 13.17
N GLN A 120 42.53 4.60 14.15
CA GLN A 120 42.61 6.05 13.89
C GLN A 120 43.99 6.48 13.31
N LYS A 121 45.07 5.82 13.71
CA LYS A 121 46.40 6.13 13.23
C LYS A 121 46.61 5.71 11.77
N ASP A 122 45.96 4.67 11.32
CA ASP A 122 46.02 4.20 9.94
C ASP A 122 45.11 4.99 8.98
N GLY A 123 44.45 6.08 9.48
CA GLY A 123 43.60 6.95 8.69
C GLY A 123 42.24 6.38 8.45
N ALA A 124 41.81 5.37 9.21
CA ALA A 124 40.44 4.88 9.16
C ALA A 124 39.51 5.98 9.64
N TYR A 125 38.50 6.27 8.86
CA TYR A 125 37.44 7.22 9.19
C TYR A 125 36.27 6.49 9.85
N ASN A 126 35.81 7.01 10.99
CA ASN A 126 34.60 6.54 11.62
C ASN A 126 33.48 7.54 11.37
N PRO A 127 32.51 7.20 10.52
CA PRO A 127 31.37 8.09 10.22
C PRO A 127 30.51 8.38 11.45
N PHE A 128 30.62 7.60 12.51
CA PHE A 128 29.90 7.81 13.77
C PHE A 128 30.67 8.68 14.79
N TYR A 129 31.82 9.23 14.40
CA TYR A 129 32.65 10.04 15.33
C TYR A 129 32.00 11.37 15.66
N ASP A 130 31.32 11.97 14.69
CA ASP A 130 30.56 13.21 14.90
C ASP A 130 29.10 12.95 14.53
N ILE A 131 28.27 12.77 15.55
CA ILE A 131 26.87 12.37 15.42
C ILE A 131 25.97 13.48 14.91
N ASP A 132 26.46 14.71 14.81
CA ASP A 132 25.74 15.88 14.34
C ASP A 132 26.05 16.23 12.88
N ILE A 133 27.06 15.59 12.29
CA ILE A 133 27.37 15.79 10.86
C ILE A 133 26.38 15.02 9.99
N GLU A 134 25.73 15.74 9.07
CA GLU A 134 24.91 15.14 8.00
C GLU A 134 25.80 14.42 6.99
N CYS A 135 25.89 13.11 7.11
CA CYS A 135 26.79 12.31 6.28
C CYS A 135 26.24 10.91 5.95
N PHE A 136 24.99 10.62 6.32
CA PHE A 136 24.34 9.35 5.99
C PHE A 136 23.19 9.56 5.02
N VAL A 137 23.06 8.63 4.11
CA VAL A 137 21.92 8.53 3.19
C VAL A 137 21.26 7.18 3.38
N VAL A 138 19.98 7.10 3.07
CA VAL A 138 19.30 5.81 3.00
C VAL A 138 19.95 5.00 1.90
N LYS A 139 20.29 3.73 2.18
CA LYS A 139 20.81 2.81 1.17
C LYS A 139 19.93 2.81 -0.05
N ASP A 140 20.57 2.78 -1.22
CA ASP A 140 19.91 2.76 -2.53
C ASP A 140 19.12 4.03 -2.88
N ASP A 141 19.06 5.05 -2.02
CA ASP A 141 18.29 6.28 -2.31
C ASP A 141 19.02 7.19 -3.32
N LEU A 142 20.34 7.26 -3.23
CA LEU A 142 21.17 8.06 -4.14
C LEU A 142 21.27 7.47 -5.54
N TYR A 143 21.23 6.16 -5.64
CA TYR A 143 21.33 5.45 -6.90
C TYR A 143 19.97 5.21 -7.54
N GLY A 144 19.15 6.23 -7.70
CA GLY A 144 17.81 6.15 -8.32
C GLY A 144 17.70 5.27 -9.58
N LEU A 145 18.72 4.46 -9.85
CA LEU A 145 18.87 3.54 -10.96
C LEU A 145 19.36 2.14 -10.52
N GLU A 146 19.60 1.87 -9.25
CA GLU A 146 19.84 0.49 -8.86
C GLU A 146 18.61 -0.36 -9.09
N ALA A 147 18.86 -1.60 -9.55
CA ALA A 147 17.81 -2.49 -10.07
C ALA A 147 16.67 -2.74 -9.08
N THR A 148 16.89 -2.58 -7.78
CA THR A 148 15.87 -2.75 -6.72
C THR A 148 14.89 -1.60 -6.66
N GLN A 149 15.32 -0.35 -6.68
CA GLN A 149 14.44 0.83 -6.64
C GLN A 149 13.58 0.95 -7.90
N ILE A 150 14.13 0.62 -9.08
CA ILE A 150 13.39 0.62 -10.34
C ILE A 150 12.15 -0.27 -10.25
N TYR A 151 12.25 -1.41 -9.55
CA TYR A 151 11.14 -2.34 -9.42
C TYR A 151 10.00 -1.82 -8.54
N TYR A 152 10.29 -0.91 -7.60
CA TYR A 152 9.30 -0.41 -6.63
C TYR A 152 8.90 1.04 -6.82
N ASN A 153 9.39 1.70 -7.85
CA ASN A 153 9.00 3.07 -8.16
C ASN A 153 7.67 3.09 -8.91
N TRP A 154 6.61 3.60 -8.28
CA TRP A 154 5.27 3.70 -8.86
C TRP A 154 5.25 4.53 -10.15
N GLU A 155 5.95 5.66 -10.20
CA GLU A 155 5.98 6.52 -11.39
C GLU A 155 6.68 5.83 -12.55
N LEU A 156 7.78 5.12 -12.30
CA LEU A 156 8.46 4.34 -13.33
C LEU A 156 7.61 3.16 -13.79
N PHE A 157 6.93 2.47 -12.87
CA PHE A 157 5.98 1.42 -13.20
C PHE A 157 4.88 1.95 -14.12
N LYS A 158 4.24 3.07 -13.75
CA LYS A 158 3.23 3.74 -14.59
C LYS A 158 3.79 4.11 -15.96
N HIS A 159 4.97 4.73 -15.99
CA HIS A 159 5.60 5.16 -17.24
C HIS A 159 5.87 3.96 -18.15
N THR A 160 6.40 2.86 -17.61
CA THR A 160 6.68 1.64 -18.35
C THR A 160 5.40 1.05 -18.95
N ILE A 161 4.36 0.89 -18.13
CA ILE A 161 3.07 0.34 -18.57
C ILE A 161 2.38 1.24 -19.61
N LYS A 162 2.46 2.55 -19.42
CA LYS A 162 1.82 3.52 -20.34
C LYS A 162 2.53 3.62 -21.68
N HIS A 163 3.86 3.61 -21.70
CA HIS A 163 4.66 4.06 -22.86
C HIS A 163 5.51 2.98 -23.51
N TYR A 164 5.87 1.91 -22.79
CA TYR A 164 6.77 0.87 -23.33
C TYR A 164 6.11 -0.50 -23.44
N ASN A 165 5.74 -1.12 -22.31
CA ASN A 165 5.33 -2.51 -22.24
C ASN A 165 4.03 -2.65 -21.48
N ARG A 166 2.91 -2.76 -22.19
CA ARG A 166 1.61 -2.90 -21.51
C ARG A 166 1.28 -4.35 -21.17
N PHE A 167 1.54 -5.28 -22.07
CA PHE A 167 1.07 -6.66 -21.96
C PHE A 167 2.19 -7.64 -21.67
N PHE A 168 3.38 -7.42 -22.21
CA PHE A 168 4.52 -8.32 -22.03
C PHE A 168 5.77 -7.51 -21.75
N ASP A 169 6.65 -8.04 -20.89
CA ASP A 169 7.99 -7.50 -20.74
C ASP A 169 8.84 -7.88 -21.95
N VAL A 170 9.62 -6.95 -22.45
CA VAL A 170 10.50 -7.13 -23.60
C VAL A 170 11.96 -6.94 -23.18
N ASP A 171 12.86 -7.50 -23.97
CA ASP A 171 14.31 -7.33 -23.85
C ASP A 171 14.94 -7.76 -22.52
N GLY A 172 14.29 -8.70 -21.78
CA GLY A 172 14.82 -9.33 -20.58
C GLY A 172 14.82 -8.43 -19.34
N LEU A 173 14.25 -7.25 -19.40
CA LEU A 173 14.19 -6.34 -18.22
C LEU A 173 13.20 -6.83 -17.16
N GLU A 174 12.13 -7.51 -17.53
CA GLU A 174 11.11 -8.11 -16.64
C GLU A 174 10.67 -7.25 -15.44
N ILE A 175 10.84 -5.94 -15.55
CA ILE A 175 10.63 -4.97 -14.46
C ILE A 175 9.23 -5.11 -13.87
N ARG A 176 8.22 -5.14 -14.73
CA ARG A 176 6.82 -5.26 -14.29
C ARG A 176 6.58 -6.56 -13.51
N ASN A 177 6.98 -7.71 -14.07
CA ASN A 177 6.73 -9.00 -13.44
C ASN A 177 7.46 -9.13 -12.11
N LYS A 178 8.71 -8.70 -12.04
CA LYS A 178 9.48 -8.73 -10.80
C LYS A 178 8.88 -7.82 -9.73
N CYS A 179 8.44 -6.63 -10.08
CA CYS A 179 7.71 -5.73 -9.19
C CYS A 179 6.44 -6.40 -8.64
N LEU A 180 5.59 -6.95 -9.51
CA LEU A 180 4.34 -7.58 -9.12
C LEU A 180 4.56 -8.83 -8.24
N GLU A 181 5.56 -9.65 -8.55
CA GLU A 181 5.91 -10.83 -7.74
C GLU A 181 6.38 -10.43 -6.33
N LYS A 182 7.20 -9.40 -6.23
CA LYS A 182 7.64 -8.88 -4.93
C LYS A 182 6.46 -8.29 -4.14
N ILE A 183 5.62 -7.47 -4.76
CA ILE A 183 4.41 -6.95 -4.11
C ILE A 183 3.58 -8.10 -3.53
N ASN A 184 3.41 -9.18 -4.27
CA ASN A 184 2.61 -10.33 -3.83
C ASN A 184 3.11 -10.96 -2.53
N THR A 185 4.41 -10.90 -2.26
CA THR A 185 4.98 -11.44 -1.01
C THR A 185 4.53 -10.66 0.23
N TYR A 186 4.10 -9.40 0.07
CA TYR A 186 3.63 -8.53 1.14
C TYR A 186 2.10 -8.44 1.24
N LEU A 187 1.38 -8.95 0.25
CA LEU A 187 -0.09 -8.87 0.25
C LEU A 187 -0.76 -9.79 1.27
N HIS A 188 -0.02 -10.74 1.85
CA HIS A 188 -0.58 -11.67 2.84
C HIS A 188 -1.21 -10.96 4.05
N ASP A 189 -0.68 -9.79 4.46
CA ASP A 189 -1.21 -8.99 5.56
C ASP A 189 -2.51 -8.26 5.22
N PHE A 190 -2.83 -8.15 3.93
CA PHE A 190 -4.04 -7.48 3.41
C PHE A 190 -5.13 -8.46 3.00
N ILE A 191 -4.84 -9.75 3.03
CA ILE A 191 -5.86 -10.76 2.73
C ILE A 191 -6.95 -10.67 3.80
N THR A 192 -8.18 -10.57 3.32
CA THR A 192 -9.37 -10.52 4.15
C THR A 192 -10.43 -11.43 3.56
N ASP A 193 -10.96 -12.33 4.38
CA ASP A 193 -12.09 -13.15 4.02
C ASP A 193 -13.37 -12.37 4.29
N ILE A 194 -14.27 -12.35 3.32
CA ILE A 194 -15.60 -11.76 3.45
C ILE A 194 -16.60 -12.88 3.68
N ASP A 195 -17.32 -12.79 4.79
CA ASP A 195 -18.25 -13.83 5.23
C ASP A 195 -19.53 -13.88 4.38
N ILE A 196 -20.06 -15.08 4.23
CA ILE A 196 -21.38 -15.34 3.62
C ILE A 196 -22.43 -14.48 4.33
N GLY A 197 -23.30 -13.88 3.54
CA GLY A 197 -24.38 -13.03 4.03
C GLY A 197 -24.00 -11.56 4.22
N THR A 198 -22.72 -11.19 4.01
CA THR A 198 -22.32 -9.78 3.96
C THR A 198 -23.08 -9.04 2.87
N ILE A 199 -23.50 -7.82 3.18
CA ILE A 199 -24.35 -6.99 2.31
C ILE A 199 -23.53 -5.86 1.73
N PHE A 200 -23.70 -5.63 0.42
CA PHE A 200 -23.11 -4.54 -0.31
C PHE A 200 -24.17 -3.76 -1.08
N TYR A 201 -23.84 -2.54 -1.47
CA TYR A 201 -24.77 -1.63 -2.13
C TYR A 201 -24.19 -1.10 -3.43
N ARG A 202 -25.07 -1.00 -4.43
CA ARG A 202 -24.76 -0.33 -5.68
C ARG A 202 -25.86 0.65 -6.01
N ALA A 203 -25.49 1.89 -6.37
CA ALA A 203 -26.43 2.94 -6.72
C ALA A 203 -26.26 3.39 -8.19
N ARG A 204 -27.34 3.88 -8.77
CA ARG A 204 -27.41 4.59 -10.06
C ARG A 204 -28.36 5.75 -9.94
N GLU A 205 -28.15 6.80 -10.73
CA GLU A 205 -29.16 7.83 -10.91
C GLU A 205 -30.41 7.21 -11.54
N GLN A 206 -31.58 7.52 -10.99
CA GLN A 206 -32.83 7.15 -11.63
C GLN A 206 -33.02 8.03 -12.86
N ASP A 207 -33.01 7.44 -14.03
CA ASP A 207 -33.24 8.08 -15.30
C ASP A 207 -34.47 7.49 -16.00
N ASP A 208 -34.71 7.93 -17.26
CA ASP A 208 -35.84 7.47 -18.06
C ASP A 208 -35.79 5.97 -18.40
N SER A 209 -34.64 5.32 -18.23
CA SER A 209 -34.48 3.86 -18.46
C SER A 209 -34.98 3.03 -17.27
N ILE A 210 -35.02 3.64 -16.07
CA ILE A 210 -35.47 2.99 -14.83
C ILE A 210 -36.57 3.86 -14.19
N LYS A 211 -37.71 4.04 -14.85
CA LYS A 211 -38.82 4.83 -14.33
C LYS A 211 -39.61 4.12 -13.24
N ASP A 212 -39.66 2.79 -13.31
CA ASP A 212 -40.45 1.91 -12.44
C ASP A 212 -39.62 0.66 -12.17
N ILE A 213 -39.31 0.40 -10.88
CA ILE A 213 -38.52 -0.77 -10.49
C ILE A 213 -39.33 -2.07 -10.52
N THR A 214 -40.62 -2.04 -10.69
CA THR A 214 -41.47 -3.25 -10.75
C THR A 214 -41.29 -3.98 -12.08
N GLY A 215 -41.03 -3.26 -13.16
CA GLY A 215 -40.94 -3.78 -14.54
C GLY A 215 -39.51 -4.10 -15.01
N ILE A 216 -38.47 -3.79 -14.22
CA ILE A 216 -37.07 -4.04 -14.61
C ILE A 216 -36.57 -5.41 -14.16
N ASP A 217 -35.57 -5.92 -14.89
CA ASP A 217 -34.71 -7.03 -14.43
C ASP A 217 -33.57 -6.47 -13.59
N PRO A 218 -33.61 -6.61 -12.25
CA PRO A 218 -32.62 -6.00 -11.36
C PRO A 218 -31.19 -6.52 -11.61
N TYR A 219 -31.05 -7.77 -12.00
CA TYR A 219 -29.76 -8.38 -12.27
C TYR A 219 -29.07 -7.76 -13.49
N LYS A 220 -29.85 -7.40 -14.54
CA LYS A 220 -29.32 -6.72 -15.72
C LYS A 220 -29.04 -5.24 -15.46
N GLU A 221 -29.94 -4.55 -14.73
CA GLU A 221 -29.83 -3.12 -14.53
C GLU A 221 -28.84 -2.74 -13.43
N MET A 222 -28.73 -3.56 -12.39
CA MET A 222 -27.88 -3.25 -11.23
C MET A 222 -26.63 -4.13 -11.16
N GLY A 223 -26.51 -5.18 -11.97
CA GLY A 223 -25.32 -6.02 -12.08
C GLY A 223 -24.17 -5.34 -12.83
N PRO A 224 -23.02 -6.04 -13.01
CA PRO A 224 -21.92 -5.57 -13.86
C PRO A 224 -22.41 -5.27 -15.28
N ALA A 225 -21.84 -4.27 -15.93
CA ALA A 225 -22.24 -3.89 -17.28
C ALA A 225 -21.99 -5.05 -18.27
N PRO A 226 -22.87 -5.27 -19.27
CA PRO A 226 -22.55 -6.20 -20.36
C PRO A 226 -21.22 -5.85 -21.03
N TYR A 227 -20.44 -6.86 -21.46
CA TYR A 227 -19.09 -6.67 -22.00
C TYR A 227 -18.99 -5.61 -23.10
N ASN A 228 -19.97 -5.55 -24.00
CA ASN A 228 -20.03 -4.57 -25.09
C ASN A 228 -20.38 -3.14 -24.62
N LYS A 229 -20.79 -2.96 -23.38
CA LYS A 229 -21.08 -1.67 -22.74
C LYS A 229 -20.12 -1.32 -21.63
N ALA A 230 -19.23 -2.25 -21.26
CA ALA A 230 -18.23 -2.03 -20.22
C ALA A 230 -17.23 -0.97 -20.68
N LYS A 231 -17.30 0.20 -20.04
CA LYS A 231 -16.34 1.28 -20.23
C LYS A 231 -15.08 1.02 -19.42
N THR A 232 -14.02 1.71 -19.77
CA THR A 232 -12.80 1.72 -18.95
C THR A 232 -13.08 2.32 -17.57
N ASN A 233 -12.55 1.67 -16.54
CA ASN A 233 -12.59 2.11 -15.15
C ASN A 233 -11.20 1.93 -14.54
N ARG A 234 -10.98 2.45 -13.33
CA ARG A 234 -9.67 2.37 -12.67
C ARG A 234 -9.11 0.96 -12.56
N MET A 235 -9.96 -0.05 -12.32
CA MET A 235 -9.54 -1.44 -12.12
C MET A 235 -9.85 -2.34 -13.30
N SER A 236 -10.59 -1.85 -14.31
CA SER A 236 -10.96 -2.68 -15.47
C SER A 236 -10.87 -1.91 -16.77
N PRO A 237 -10.20 -2.46 -17.81
CA PRO A 237 -10.18 -1.89 -19.15
C PRO A 237 -11.56 -2.03 -19.82
N ALA A 238 -11.76 -1.29 -20.89
CA ALA A 238 -12.98 -1.43 -21.72
C ALA A 238 -13.16 -2.87 -22.18
N GLY A 239 -14.38 -3.38 -22.06
CA GLY A 239 -14.71 -4.77 -22.40
C GLY A 239 -14.55 -5.77 -21.25
N ILE A 240 -13.84 -5.43 -20.18
CA ILE A 240 -13.77 -6.23 -18.96
C ILE A 240 -14.65 -5.57 -17.90
N SER A 241 -15.67 -6.30 -17.43
CA SER A 241 -16.65 -5.76 -16.52
C SER A 241 -16.56 -6.42 -15.15
N TYR A 242 -16.15 -5.65 -14.14
CA TYR A 242 -16.15 -6.06 -12.74
C TYR A 242 -17.36 -5.51 -12.00
N LEU A 243 -17.71 -6.11 -10.86
CA LEU A 243 -18.77 -5.61 -9.99
C LEU A 243 -18.20 -4.58 -9.00
N TYR A 244 -18.61 -3.31 -9.17
CA TYR A 244 -18.28 -2.21 -8.27
C TYR A 244 -19.45 -1.98 -7.30
N VAL A 245 -19.17 -2.03 -6.00
CA VAL A 245 -20.16 -1.85 -4.92
C VAL A 245 -19.55 -1.10 -3.72
N ALA A 246 -20.38 -0.65 -2.83
CA ALA A 246 -19.98 0.00 -1.57
C ALA A 246 -20.43 -0.83 -0.36
N GLY A 247 -19.77 -0.62 0.79
CA GLY A 247 -20.15 -1.26 2.04
C GLY A 247 -21.42 -0.71 2.68
N ASP A 248 -21.84 0.50 2.27
CA ASP A 248 -23.03 1.18 2.74
C ASP A 248 -23.68 2.03 1.64
N LYS A 249 -24.94 2.44 1.87
CA LYS A 249 -25.71 3.20 0.87
C LYS A 249 -25.16 4.61 0.65
N ASP A 250 -24.73 5.29 1.71
CA ASP A 250 -24.23 6.67 1.62
C ASP A 250 -22.95 6.73 0.79
N THR A 251 -22.07 5.75 0.96
CA THR A 251 -20.89 5.57 0.12
C THR A 251 -21.27 5.29 -1.33
N ALA A 252 -22.24 4.41 -1.59
CA ALA A 252 -22.71 4.15 -2.96
C ALA A 252 -23.28 5.41 -3.64
N PHE A 253 -23.96 6.28 -2.91
CA PHE A 253 -24.44 7.56 -3.44
C PHE A 253 -23.31 8.54 -3.71
N ALA A 254 -22.36 8.66 -2.79
CA ALA A 254 -21.21 9.55 -2.94
C ALA A 254 -20.35 9.18 -4.16
N GLU A 255 -20.05 7.90 -4.33
CA GLU A 255 -19.29 7.39 -5.49
C GLU A 255 -19.99 7.69 -6.83
N CYS A 256 -21.32 7.67 -6.84
CA CYS A 256 -22.14 7.99 -8.02
C CYS A 256 -22.52 9.47 -8.13
N ARG A 257 -22.11 10.35 -7.20
CA ARG A 257 -22.42 11.80 -7.16
C ARG A 257 -23.93 12.09 -7.23
N LEU A 258 -24.68 11.41 -6.39
CA LEU A 258 -26.16 11.46 -6.42
C LEU A 258 -26.76 12.47 -5.43
N ASN A 259 -25.96 13.37 -4.87
CA ASN A 259 -26.43 14.41 -3.93
C ASN A 259 -27.57 15.22 -4.54
N GLY A 260 -28.69 15.29 -3.82
CA GLY A 260 -29.90 16.00 -4.26
C GLY A 260 -30.65 15.35 -5.43
N LYS A 261 -30.29 14.13 -5.80
CA LYS A 261 -30.89 13.39 -6.89
C LYS A 261 -31.69 12.20 -6.39
N ARG A 262 -32.40 11.55 -7.31
CA ARG A 262 -33.08 10.30 -7.04
C ARG A 262 -32.21 9.13 -7.50
N ALA A 263 -32.02 8.17 -6.61
CA ALA A 263 -31.18 6.99 -6.83
C ALA A 263 -32.01 5.71 -6.89
N VAL A 264 -31.60 4.79 -7.76
CA VAL A 264 -31.97 3.37 -7.67
C VAL A 264 -30.82 2.67 -6.97
N VAL A 265 -31.11 1.94 -5.90
CA VAL A 265 -30.13 1.22 -5.08
C VAL A 265 -30.48 -0.25 -5.06
N ALA A 266 -29.49 -1.10 -5.33
CA ALA A 266 -29.61 -2.54 -5.15
C ALA A 266 -28.76 -3.01 -3.96
N GLU A 267 -29.30 -3.96 -3.23
CA GLU A 267 -28.66 -4.65 -2.13
C GLU A 267 -28.20 -6.03 -2.61
N PHE A 268 -26.89 -6.25 -2.55
CA PHE A 268 -26.21 -7.48 -2.92
C PHE A 268 -25.81 -8.25 -1.67
N LYS A 269 -26.31 -9.46 -1.53
CA LYS A 269 -25.99 -10.34 -0.43
C LYS A 269 -25.03 -11.43 -0.92
N LEU A 270 -23.91 -11.57 -0.24
CA LEU A 270 -22.88 -12.57 -0.58
C LEU A 270 -23.38 -13.99 -0.30
N LYS A 271 -23.18 -14.90 -1.27
CA LYS A 271 -23.63 -16.32 -1.21
C LYS A 271 -22.51 -17.25 -0.75
N ASP A 272 -21.29 -16.98 -1.17
CA ASP A 272 -20.11 -17.77 -0.84
C ASP A 272 -19.03 -16.86 -0.25
N SER A 273 -18.16 -17.39 0.60
CA SER A 273 -17.01 -16.64 1.13
C SER A 273 -16.08 -16.23 -0.01
N LEU A 274 -15.63 -14.98 0.01
CA LEU A 274 -14.69 -14.44 -0.96
C LEU A 274 -13.42 -13.96 -0.25
N GLN A 275 -12.28 -14.18 -0.88
CA GLN A 275 -10.99 -13.72 -0.41
C GLN A 275 -10.52 -12.50 -1.20
N ILE A 276 -10.38 -11.36 -0.56
CA ILE A 276 -10.02 -10.10 -1.18
C ILE A 276 -8.77 -9.48 -0.59
N ILE A 277 -8.19 -8.51 -1.29
CA ILE A 277 -7.13 -7.65 -0.76
C ILE A 277 -7.76 -6.36 -0.21
N ASP A 278 -7.65 -6.15 1.10
CA ASP A 278 -8.20 -4.96 1.79
C ASP A 278 -7.14 -3.87 1.96
N PHE A 279 -7.07 -2.94 1.02
CA PHE A 279 -6.24 -1.73 1.08
C PHE A 279 -6.86 -0.59 1.91
N SER A 280 -7.97 -0.80 2.57
CA SER A 280 -8.59 0.23 3.43
C SER A 280 -7.86 0.44 4.75
N ARG A 281 -6.89 -0.40 5.08
CA ARG A 281 -6.03 -0.26 6.25
C ARG A 281 -5.11 0.95 6.08
N SER A 282 -4.83 1.65 7.17
CA SER A 282 -4.20 2.97 7.14
C SER A 282 -2.67 2.97 7.12
N SER A 283 -2.01 1.81 7.16
CA SER A 283 -0.56 1.74 7.26
C SER A 283 -0.01 0.61 6.41
N PHE A 284 0.96 0.95 5.55
CA PHE A 284 1.69 0.05 4.66
C PHE A 284 3.15 -0.06 5.09
N TYR A 285 3.44 0.03 6.38
CA TYR A 285 4.81 0.01 6.85
C TYR A 285 5.27 -1.43 7.13
N TRP A 286 6.16 -1.96 6.31
CA TRP A 286 6.72 -3.30 6.44
C TRP A 286 8.24 -3.35 6.66
N ALA A 287 8.90 -2.21 6.69
CA ALA A 287 10.33 -2.24 6.91
C ALA A 287 10.68 -2.76 8.30
N GLY A 288 9.79 -2.61 9.27
CA GLY A 288 10.08 -2.85 10.68
C GLY A 288 11.05 -1.80 11.23
N SER A 289 11.38 -1.89 12.50
CA SER A 289 12.47 -1.09 13.04
C SER A 289 13.81 -1.62 12.56
N ILE A 290 14.76 -0.73 12.22
CA ILE A 290 16.14 -1.11 11.85
C ILE A 290 16.85 -1.93 12.93
N PHE A 291 16.35 -1.87 14.16
CA PHE A 291 16.88 -2.59 15.33
C PHE A 291 16.34 -4.03 15.42
N GLU A 292 15.33 -4.40 14.67
CA GLU A 292 14.78 -5.76 14.67
C GLU A 292 15.58 -6.70 13.78
N ASP A 293 15.57 -8.01 14.12
CA ASP A 293 16.28 -9.03 13.35
C ASP A 293 15.66 -9.28 11.98
N ASP A 294 14.36 -9.04 11.86
CA ASP A 294 13.56 -9.20 10.66
C ASP A 294 13.41 -7.90 9.85
N TYR A 295 14.21 -6.86 10.17
CA TYR A 295 14.25 -5.63 9.39
C TYR A 295 14.39 -5.93 7.90
N ASN A 296 13.49 -5.38 7.12
CA ASN A 296 13.42 -5.61 5.68
C ASN A 296 13.52 -4.28 4.93
N HIS A 297 14.70 -4.02 4.39
CA HIS A 297 14.97 -2.81 3.62
C HIS A 297 14.03 -2.66 2.40
N ASP A 298 13.77 -3.75 1.68
CA ASP A 298 12.84 -3.77 0.55
C ASP A 298 11.41 -3.35 0.96
N GLY A 299 11.03 -3.58 2.21
CA GLY A 299 9.72 -3.21 2.74
C GLY A 299 9.42 -1.72 2.65
N ARG A 300 10.40 -0.85 2.75
CA ARG A 300 10.26 0.61 2.60
C ARG A 300 9.75 0.97 1.19
N TRP A 301 10.38 0.41 0.17
CA TRP A 301 10.06 0.67 -1.24
C TRP A 301 8.68 0.13 -1.61
N ILE A 302 8.38 -1.09 -1.14
CA ILE A 302 7.08 -1.71 -1.39
C ILE A 302 5.97 -0.95 -0.67
N SER A 303 6.21 -0.47 0.55
CA SER A 303 5.27 0.41 1.26
C SER A 303 4.96 1.65 0.44
N SER A 304 5.97 2.38 0.01
CA SER A 304 5.81 3.59 -0.82
C SER A 304 5.11 3.31 -2.15
N PHE A 305 5.44 2.19 -2.79
CA PHE A 305 4.77 1.77 -4.03
C PHE A 305 3.28 1.52 -3.80
N LEU A 306 2.93 0.76 -2.76
CA LEU A 306 1.53 0.43 -2.46
C LEU A 306 0.74 1.63 -1.97
N GLU A 307 1.35 2.53 -1.20
CA GLU A 307 0.72 3.80 -0.84
C GLU A 307 0.40 4.64 -2.08
N SER A 308 1.34 4.76 -3.00
CA SER A 308 1.14 5.48 -4.26
C SER A 308 0.04 4.84 -5.10
N PHE A 309 0.01 3.52 -5.20
CA PHE A 309 -1.06 2.78 -5.86
C PHE A 309 -2.42 3.04 -5.21
N VAL A 310 -2.51 2.91 -3.88
CA VAL A 310 -3.78 3.13 -3.14
C VAL A 310 -4.24 4.57 -3.27
N ASN A 311 -3.35 5.53 -3.20
CA ASN A 311 -3.67 6.93 -3.44
C ASN A 311 -4.28 7.12 -4.84
N GLU A 312 -3.69 6.51 -5.87
CA GLU A 312 -4.20 6.63 -7.24
C GLU A 312 -5.59 6.01 -7.42
N ILE A 313 -5.87 4.86 -6.80
CA ILE A 313 -7.20 4.23 -6.90
C ILE A 313 -8.27 4.95 -6.09
N THR A 314 -7.88 5.70 -5.07
CA THR A 314 -8.79 6.48 -4.22
C THR A 314 -8.98 7.92 -4.69
N MET A 315 -8.08 8.50 -5.50
CA MET A 315 -8.21 9.88 -5.97
C MET A 315 -9.56 10.16 -6.65
N PRO A 316 -10.21 11.29 -6.38
CA PRO A 316 -11.40 11.70 -7.11
C PRO A 316 -11.12 11.83 -8.62
N VAL A 317 -12.11 11.48 -9.45
CA VAL A 317 -12.02 11.68 -10.91
C VAL A 317 -12.07 13.17 -11.22
N ASP A 318 -11.14 13.69 -12.02
CA ASP A 318 -11.21 15.07 -12.51
C ASP A 318 -12.19 15.15 -13.70
N ASP A 319 -13.34 15.77 -13.45
CA ASP A 319 -14.39 15.93 -14.47
C ASP A 319 -13.98 16.79 -15.68
N LYS A 320 -12.84 17.47 -15.62
CA LYS A 320 -12.32 18.27 -16.72
C LYS A 320 -11.63 17.43 -17.80
N VAL A 321 -11.29 16.20 -17.48
CA VAL A 321 -10.66 15.26 -18.41
C VAL A 321 -11.74 14.38 -19.03
N GLU A 322 -11.93 14.44 -20.34
CA GLU A 322 -12.97 13.67 -21.04
C GLU A 322 -12.65 12.17 -21.12
N ASP A 323 -11.36 11.81 -21.17
CA ASP A 323 -10.92 10.42 -21.30
C ASP A 323 -9.78 10.09 -20.33
N HIS A 324 -10.09 9.34 -19.29
CA HIS A 324 -9.14 8.83 -18.30
C HIS A 324 -8.59 7.43 -18.65
N SER A 325 -8.92 6.87 -19.81
CA SER A 325 -8.53 5.49 -20.16
C SER A 325 -7.03 5.24 -20.09
N TYR A 326 -6.26 6.27 -20.43
CA TYR A 326 -4.81 6.23 -20.39
C TYR A 326 -4.25 6.27 -18.97
N ASP A 327 -4.92 6.96 -18.05
CA ASP A 327 -4.44 7.10 -16.65
C ASP A 327 -4.61 5.81 -15.87
N TYR A 328 -5.63 5.03 -16.16
CA TYR A 328 -5.99 3.83 -15.42
C TYR A 328 -5.20 2.56 -15.79
N VAL A 329 -4.35 2.63 -16.83
CA VAL A 329 -3.69 1.42 -17.35
C VAL A 329 -2.85 0.71 -16.30
N ALA A 330 -2.11 1.46 -15.47
CA ALA A 330 -1.24 0.86 -14.45
C ALA A 330 -2.03 0.18 -13.33
N THR A 331 -3.11 0.82 -12.87
CA THR A 331 -3.99 0.24 -11.83
C THR A 331 -4.75 -0.99 -12.35
N GLN A 332 -5.11 -1.00 -13.63
CA GLN A 332 -5.71 -2.15 -14.28
C GLN A 332 -4.77 -3.35 -14.35
N VAL A 333 -3.47 -3.12 -14.62
CA VAL A 333 -2.45 -4.19 -14.60
C VAL A 333 -2.36 -4.83 -13.23
N ILE A 334 -2.34 -4.03 -12.16
CA ILE A 334 -2.33 -4.56 -10.79
C ILE A 334 -3.61 -5.35 -10.49
N ALA A 335 -4.78 -4.83 -10.86
CA ALA A 335 -6.05 -5.53 -10.67
C ALA A 335 -6.09 -6.88 -11.39
N GLU A 336 -5.62 -6.95 -12.64
CA GLU A 336 -5.50 -8.21 -13.39
C GLU A 336 -4.48 -9.17 -12.77
N TYR A 337 -3.38 -8.64 -12.26
CA TYR A 337 -2.39 -9.44 -11.55
C TYR A 337 -2.97 -10.07 -10.28
N LEU A 338 -3.66 -9.29 -9.44
CA LEU A 338 -4.31 -9.79 -8.23
C LEU A 338 -5.35 -10.87 -8.56
N ARG A 339 -6.13 -10.66 -9.61
CA ARG A 339 -7.05 -11.67 -10.13
C ARG A 339 -6.32 -12.94 -10.58
N SER A 340 -5.15 -12.82 -11.23
CA SER A 340 -4.34 -13.97 -11.64
C SER A 340 -3.79 -14.78 -10.46
N LYS A 341 -3.72 -14.18 -9.28
CA LYS A 341 -3.35 -14.84 -8.02
C LYS A 341 -4.57 -15.41 -7.28
N HIS A 342 -5.73 -15.45 -7.95
CA HIS A 342 -6.99 -16.02 -7.43
C HIS A 342 -7.64 -15.23 -6.29
N TYR A 343 -7.28 -13.96 -6.11
CA TYR A 343 -8.08 -13.08 -5.26
C TYR A 343 -9.40 -12.73 -5.94
N ASP A 344 -10.47 -12.64 -5.16
CA ASP A 344 -11.82 -12.39 -5.67
C ASP A 344 -12.14 -10.91 -5.84
N GLY A 345 -11.31 -10.02 -5.29
CA GLY A 345 -11.54 -8.59 -5.38
C GLY A 345 -10.57 -7.74 -4.57
N ILE A 346 -10.87 -6.44 -4.55
CA ILE A 346 -10.11 -5.41 -3.85
C ILE A 346 -11.08 -4.55 -3.04
N CYS A 347 -10.67 -4.17 -1.83
CA CYS A 347 -11.36 -3.19 -0.99
C CYS A 347 -10.44 -1.98 -0.73
N PHE A 348 -10.99 -0.77 -0.72
CA PHE A 348 -10.27 0.46 -0.39
C PHE A 348 -11.20 1.49 0.24
N LYS A 349 -10.64 2.49 0.94
CA LYS A 349 -11.42 3.61 1.47
C LYS A 349 -11.96 4.45 0.33
N SER A 350 -13.22 4.89 0.44
CA SER A 350 -13.75 5.90 -0.48
C SER A 350 -13.05 7.24 -0.23
N SER A 351 -12.74 7.97 -1.31
CA SER A 351 -12.22 9.35 -1.21
C SER A 351 -13.33 10.40 -1.07
N VAL A 352 -14.59 9.98 -1.22
CA VAL A 352 -15.76 10.86 -1.24
C VAL A 352 -16.73 10.58 -0.11
N SER A 353 -16.45 9.58 0.74
CA SER A 353 -17.22 9.21 1.93
C SER A 353 -16.31 8.56 2.98
N GLU A 354 -16.85 8.34 4.19
CA GLU A 354 -16.16 7.63 5.28
C GLU A 354 -16.16 6.09 5.10
N GLY A 355 -16.90 5.57 4.14
CA GLY A 355 -17.09 4.14 3.93
C GLY A 355 -16.04 3.51 3.02
N LYS A 356 -16.29 2.24 2.67
CA LYS A 356 -15.42 1.42 1.84
C LYS A 356 -16.05 1.13 0.48
N SER A 357 -15.20 1.16 -0.55
CA SER A 357 -15.53 0.74 -1.91
C SER A 357 -14.91 -0.61 -2.21
N TYR A 358 -15.63 -1.44 -2.96
CA TYR A 358 -15.23 -2.79 -3.32
C TYR A 358 -15.31 -3.00 -4.82
N VAL A 359 -14.33 -3.71 -5.36
CA VAL A 359 -14.32 -4.17 -6.74
C VAL A 359 -14.16 -5.69 -6.73
N PHE A 360 -15.24 -6.41 -7.03
CA PHE A 360 -15.20 -7.86 -7.14
C PHE A 360 -14.91 -8.29 -8.58
N PHE A 361 -13.99 -9.23 -8.75
CA PHE A 361 -13.54 -9.75 -10.05
C PHE A 361 -14.54 -10.75 -10.64
N CYS A 362 -15.81 -10.43 -10.56
CA CYS A 362 -16.90 -11.16 -11.19
C CYS A 362 -17.60 -10.29 -12.24
N GLY A 363 -18.03 -10.92 -13.32
CA GLY A 363 -18.60 -10.26 -14.49
C GLY A 363 -20.11 -10.44 -14.60
N PRO A 364 -20.71 -9.90 -15.69
CA PRO A 364 -22.11 -10.11 -15.99
C PRO A 364 -22.42 -11.59 -16.22
N ASP A 365 -23.70 -11.94 -16.18
CA ASP A 365 -24.15 -13.28 -16.44
C ASP A 365 -23.81 -13.69 -17.89
N THR A 366 -23.18 -14.85 -18.04
CA THR A 366 -22.63 -15.32 -19.31
C THR A 366 -23.50 -16.37 -19.99
N GLU A 367 -24.73 -16.60 -19.51
CA GLU A 367 -25.63 -17.59 -20.12
C GLU A 367 -25.79 -17.41 -21.64
N HIS A 368 -25.63 -16.17 -22.11
CA HIS A 368 -25.73 -15.85 -23.55
C HIS A 368 -24.43 -16.00 -24.34
N ILE A 369 -23.29 -16.27 -23.70
CA ILE A 369 -22.04 -16.54 -24.45
C ILE A 369 -22.16 -17.83 -25.26
N HIS A 370 -22.86 -18.81 -24.73
CA HIS A 370 -23.12 -20.06 -25.41
C HIS A 370 -23.91 -19.88 -26.72
N ASP A 371 -24.81 -18.90 -26.77
CA ASP A 371 -25.61 -18.57 -27.94
C ASP A 371 -24.78 -17.86 -29.04
N ALA A 372 -23.85 -16.99 -28.61
CA ALA A 372 -22.99 -16.23 -29.53
C ALA A 372 -21.79 -17.04 -30.07
N TYR A 373 -21.29 -17.98 -29.25
CA TYR A 373 -20.13 -18.81 -29.55
C TYR A 373 -20.43 -20.28 -29.23
N PRO A 374 -21.27 -20.97 -30.03
CA PRO A 374 -21.68 -22.34 -29.73
C PRO A 374 -20.53 -23.35 -29.79
N TYR A 375 -19.35 -22.95 -30.27
CA TYR A 375 -18.16 -23.78 -30.38
C TYR A 375 -16.89 -22.97 -30.19
N PRO A 376 -15.98 -23.34 -29.28
CA PRO A 376 -15.92 -24.52 -28.39
C PRO A 376 -16.67 -24.38 -27.06
N PHE A 377 -17.37 -23.27 -26.83
CA PHE A 377 -17.96 -22.90 -25.51
C PHE A 377 -19.19 -23.72 -25.14
N GLY A 378 -19.75 -24.47 -26.04
CA GLY A 378 -20.88 -25.38 -25.80
C GLY A 378 -20.52 -26.72 -25.15
N ASP A 379 -19.22 -27.01 -24.96
CA ASP A 379 -18.78 -28.22 -24.28
C ASP A 379 -18.66 -27.97 -22.78
N PRO A 380 -19.42 -28.66 -21.93
CA PRO A 380 -19.35 -28.50 -20.47
C PRO A 380 -17.93 -28.71 -19.88
N TYR A 381 -17.11 -29.55 -20.54
CA TYR A 381 -15.73 -29.80 -20.14
C TYR A 381 -14.78 -28.66 -20.51
N LEU A 382 -15.09 -27.87 -21.52
CA LEU A 382 -14.28 -26.71 -21.93
C LEU A 382 -14.65 -25.44 -21.16
N SER A 383 -15.89 -25.33 -20.67
CA SER A 383 -16.34 -24.18 -19.89
C SER A 383 -15.54 -24.00 -18.60
N ASP A 384 -15.11 -25.09 -17.97
CA ASP A 384 -14.29 -25.08 -16.76
C ASP A 384 -12.80 -24.77 -17.03
N MET A 385 -12.39 -24.89 -18.29
CA MET A 385 -11.00 -24.63 -18.71
C MET A 385 -10.78 -23.20 -19.25
N LEU A 386 -11.83 -22.45 -19.52
CA LEU A 386 -11.71 -21.11 -20.06
C LEU A 386 -11.60 -20.08 -18.95
N PRO A 387 -10.65 -19.14 -19.02
CA PRO A 387 -10.47 -18.09 -18.02
C PRO A 387 -11.55 -17.00 -18.16
N ILE A 388 -12.81 -17.40 -18.07
CA ILE A 388 -13.96 -16.49 -18.09
C ILE A 388 -14.14 -15.92 -16.69
N LEU A 389 -14.52 -14.64 -16.59
CA LEU A 389 -14.94 -14.04 -15.33
C LEU A 389 -16.13 -14.83 -14.78
N GLN A 390 -16.04 -15.21 -13.52
CA GLN A 390 -17.16 -15.83 -12.83
C GLN A 390 -18.36 -14.89 -12.88
N SER A 391 -19.55 -15.44 -13.19
CA SER A 391 -20.78 -14.65 -13.14
C SER A 391 -21.04 -14.13 -11.73
N PHE A 392 -21.37 -12.86 -11.60
CA PHE A 392 -21.67 -12.26 -10.28
C PHE A 392 -22.88 -12.94 -9.59
N THR A 393 -23.81 -13.53 -10.35
CA THR A 393 -24.97 -14.26 -9.80
C THR A 393 -24.57 -15.57 -9.10
N LYS A 394 -23.37 -16.08 -9.33
CA LYS A 394 -22.81 -17.19 -8.55
C LYS A 394 -22.37 -16.72 -7.16
N CYS A 395 -21.82 -15.51 -7.06
CA CYS A 395 -21.29 -14.96 -5.82
C CYS A 395 -22.33 -14.20 -5.01
N PHE A 396 -23.30 -13.56 -5.66
CA PHE A 396 -24.27 -12.65 -5.03
C PHE A 396 -25.70 -12.94 -5.42
N ASP A 397 -26.61 -12.79 -4.44
CA ASP A 397 -28.03 -12.60 -4.65
C ASP A 397 -28.38 -11.12 -4.48
N LEU A 398 -29.29 -10.62 -5.32
CA LEU A 398 -29.94 -9.36 -5.06
C LEU A 398 -31.11 -9.61 -4.10
N SER A 399 -31.09 -8.97 -2.93
CA SER A 399 -32.13 -9.14 -1.92
C SER A 399 -33.21 -8.05 -2.00
N CYS A 400 -32.82 -6.87 -2.47
CA CYS A 400 -33.72 -5.73 -2.53
C CYS A 400 -33.26 -4.72 -3.59
N ILE A 401 -34.25 -4.02 -4.18
CA ILE A 401 -34.03 -2.81 -4.97
C ILE A 401 -34.95 -1.70 -4.47
N GLU A 402 -34.41 -0.51 -4.32
CA GLU A 402 -35.12 0.66 -3.78
C GLU A 402 -34.92 1.88 -4.66
N VAL A 403 -35.94 2.75 -4.70
CA VAL A 403 -35.81 4.13 -5.19
C VAL A 403 -35.76 5.05 -3.97
N ILE A 404 -34.70 5.84 -3.87
CA ILE A 404 -34.45 6.70 -2.72
C ILE A 404 -34.17 8.13 -3.20
N ASP A 405 -34.77 9.13 -2.54
CA ASP A 405 -34.32 10.51 -2.68
C ASP A 405 -33.01 10.66 -1.88
N VAL A 406 -31.94 11.04 -2.53
CA VAL A 406 -30.64 11.30 -1.87
C VAL A 406 -30.62 12.77 -1.42
N LEU A 407 -30.32 13.01 -0.17
CA LEU A 407 -30.24 14.35 0.39
C LEU A 407 -29.06 15.14 -0.19
N ASN A 408 -29.04 16.45 -0.03
CA ASN A 408 -27.97 17.31 -0.54
C ASN A 408 -26.62 17.05 0.14
N ASP A 409 -26.62 16.47 1.33
CA ASP A 409 -25.43 16.03 2.06
C ASP A 409 -24.96 14.61 1.67
N GLY A 410 -25.60 14.00 0.69
CA GLY A 410 -25.25 12.67 0.18
C GLY A 410 -25.83 11.50 0.96
N LYS A 411 -26.64 11.75 1.99
CA LYS A 411 -27.26 10.69 2.81
C LYS A 411 -28.57 10.18 2.23
N ALA A 412 -28.92 8.95 2.62
CA ALA A 412 -30.21 8.37 2.30
C ALA A 412 -31.33 9.21 2.88
N GLY A 413 -32.25 9.66 2.02
CA GLY A 413 -33.50 10.33 2.39
C GLY A 413 -34.68 9.36 2.40
N ASN A 414 -35.83 9.81 1.86
CA ASN A 414 -37.03 9.00 1.83
C ASN A 414 -36.92 7.87 0.79
N VAL A 415 -37.33 6.67 1.19
CA VAL A 415 -37.58 5.55 0.27
C VAL A 415 -38.93 5.82 -0.43
N ILE A 416 -38.88 5.98 -1.75
CA ILE A 416 -40.01 6.24 -2.61
C ILE A 416 -40.70 4.94 -3.02
N GLU A 417 -39.88 3.95 -3.37
CA GLU A 417 -40.31 2.64 -3.85
C GLU A 417 -39.37 1.58 -3.34
N LYS A 418 -39.88 0.40 -3.04
CA LYS A 418 -39.08 -0.76 -2.58
C LYS A 418 -39.65 -2.04 -3.13
N ARG A 419 -38.74 -2.89 -3.66
CA ARG A 419 -39.09 -4.23 -4.13
C ARG A 419 -38.10 -5.24 -3.50
N MET A 420 -38.65 -6.22 -2.79
CA MET A 420 -37.90 -7.41 -2.32
C MET A 420 -37.79 -8.40 -3.47
N LEU A 421 -36.67 -9.06 -3.61
CA LEU A 421 -36.36 -9.96 -4.72
C LEU A 421 -36.22 -11.40 -4.24
#